data_4800f6d783c4625558b46b3f3da14e0d
#
_entry.id   4800f6d783c4625558b46b3f3da14e0d
#
_cell.length_a   1.000
_cell.length_b   1.000
_cell.length_c   1.000
_cell.angle_alpha   90.00
_cell.angle_beta   90.00
_cell.angle_gamma   90.00
#
_symmetry.space_group_name_H-M   'P 1'
#
loop_
_entity.id
_entity.type
_entity.pdbx_description
1 polymer ?
#
loop_
_entity_poly.entity_id
_entity_poly.type
_entity_poly.pdbx_seq_one_letter_code
_entity_poly.pdbx_strand_id
1 'polypeptide(L)'
;MKAPSARAALSELPAILAELLDLPLSALKMEETVEATGASRANALVRTPDQSFAVEYKSSSKTAAVAKGIEQVRRAGAETGAVPLLLVPFLGGAARRRCRESEVGCLDLSGNAEITAPGLRIMVEGRPNRFKRPGRPSSVFATKSSRLIRWLLLHPAEAFTQADLAEVTGLDKGHVSRLTGRLLEDGLVNRNEEHELVVPDPLLLLDAWREQYDFGKLHVVKGHIPARSGEALMHQVSEALSEKARQYAVTGLAAAWLHTRFAGFRTVLLYATTSPANILAPLGFREGEPGANMWILTPEDEWVFKGATIIDGVRSVGLVQTYLDLKSGLEHSEEAAEQVKNQYAQAVDRARG
;
A
#
# COMPACT_ATOMS: atom_id res chain seq x y z
N MET A 1 -3.55 -10.04 21.14
CA MET A 1 -4.82 -10.82 21.21
C MET A 1 -5.20 -11.27 19.79
N LYS A 2 -5.89 -12.39 19.61
CA LYS A 2 -6.42 -12.82 18.30
C LYS A 2 -7.65 -11.95 17.97
N ALA A 3 -7.85 -11.62 16.68
CA ALA A 3 -9.07 -10.94 16.26
C ALA A 3 -10.31 -11.77 16.66
N PRO A 4 -11.39 -11.14 17.14
CA PRO A 4 -12.59 -11.84 17.56
C PRO A 4 -13.33 -12.48 16.38
N SER A 5 -14.23 -13.41 16.67
CA SER A 5 -15.19 -13.93 15.69
C SER A 5 -16.19 -12.81 15.28
N ALA A 6 -16.87 -12.99 14.15
CA ALA A 6 -17.87 -12.01 13.69
C ALA A 6 -18.92 -11.75 14.78
N ARG A 7 -19.46 -12.81 15.40
CA ARG A 7 -20.45 -12.69 16.47
C ARG A 7 -19.92 -11.88 17.66
N ALA A 8 -18.68 -12.13 18.10
CA ALA A 8 -18.07 -11.39 19.21
C ALA A 8 -17.80 -9.92 18.84
N ALA A 9 -17.39 -9.63 17.60
CA ALA A 9 -17.19 -8.27 17.13
C ALA A 9 -18.52 -7.50 17.02
N LEU A 10 -19.55 -8.14 16.50
CA LEU A 10 -20.88 -7.53 16.39
C LEU A 10 -21.52 -7.28 17.75
N SER A 11 -21.25 -8.11 18.76
CA SER A 11 -21.75 -7.85 20.12
C SER A 11 -21.13 -6.62 20.80
N GLU A 12 -19.91 -6.19 20.40
CA GLU A 12 -19.29 -4.94 20.87
C GLU A 12 -19.77 -3.70 20.10
N LEU A 13 -20.26 -3.87 18.88
CA LEU A 13 -20.59 -2.78 17.96
C LEU A 13 -21.62 -1.77 18.50
N PRO A 14 -22.77 -2.19 19.11
CA PRO A 14 -23.75 -1.23 19.61
C PRO A 14 -23.18 -0.28 20.66
N ALA A 15 -22.35 -0.78 21.57
CA ALA A 15 -21.74 0.06 22.61
C ALA A 15 -20.77 1.08 22.00
N ILE A 16 -19.96 0.68 21.01
CA ILE A 16 -19.03 1.58 20.33
C ILE A 16 -19.79 2.65 19.53
N LEU A 17 -20.83 2.26 18.80
CA LEU A 17 -21.65 3.23 18.04
C LEU A 17 -22.43 4.17 18.97
N ALA A 18 -22.96 3.69 20.08
CA ALA A 18 -23.65 4.52 21.06
C ALA A 18 -22.73 5.62 21.61
N GLU A 19 -21.48 5.26 21.97
CA GLU A 19 -20.44 6.22 22.40
C GLU A 19 -20.11 7.24 21.29
N LEU A 20 -19.91 6.78 20.07
CA LEU A 20 -19.52 7.65 18.94
C LEU A 20 -20.63 8.61 18.50
N LEU A 21 -21.90 8.20 18.65
CA LEU A 21 -23.07 8.97 18.27
C LEU A 21 -23.66 9.81 19.42
N ASP A 22 -23.08 9.68 20.62
CA ASP A 22 -23.60 10.28 21.86
C ASP A 22 -25.08 9.92 22.10
N LEU A 23 -25.42 8.63 21.92
CA LEU A 23 -26.77 8.09 22.09
C LEU A 23 -26.80 7.06 23.23
N PRO A 24 -27.93 6.93 23.94
CA PRO A 24 -28.11 5.82 24.87
C PRO A 24 -28.18 4.50 24.10
N LEU A 25 -27.62 3.43 24.67
CA LEU A 25 -27.60 2.11 24.03
C LEU A 25 -28.98 1.61 23.63
N SER A 26 -30.01 1.97 24.39
CA SER A 26 -31.42 1.64 24.13
C SER A 26 -31.97 2.26 22.83
N ALA A 27 -31.33 3.30 22.31
CA ALA A 27 -31.71 3.94 21.04
C ALA A 27 -31.22 3.18 19.81
N LEU A 28 -30.30 2.21 19.98
CA LEU A 28 -29.80 1.41 18.90
C LEU A 28 -30.54 0.07 18.80
N LYS A 29 -31.03 -0.25 17.61
CA LYS A 29 -31.60 -1.56 17.28
C LYS A 29 -30.73 -2.26 16.28
N MET A 30 -30.21 -3.43 16.62
CA MET A 30 -29.35 -4.23 15.75
C MET A 30 -30.09 -5.51 15.34
N GLU A 31 -30.09 -5.77 14.04
CA GLU A 31 -30.59 -7.00 13.43
C GLU A 31 -29.38 -7.72 12.80
N GLU A 32 -28.95 -8.85 13.38
CA GLU A 32 -27.94 -9.69 12.77
C GLU A 32 -28.54 -10.43 11.57
N THR A 33 -27.85 -10.39 10.44
CA THR A 33 -28.30 -11.11 9.25
C THR A 33 -27.71 -12.53 9.30
N VAL A 34 -28.54 -13.53 9.60
CA VAL A 34 -28.15 -14.93 9.53
C VAL A 34 -27.94 -15.31 8.05
N GLU A 35 -26.86 -16.04 7.77
CA GLU A 35 -26.52 -16.52 6.41
C GLU A 35 -27.73 -17.16 5.73
N ALA A 36 -28.26 -16.48 4.74
CA ALA A 36 -29.22 -17.07 3.80
C ALA A 36 -28.53 -17.14 2.42
N THR A 37 -28.51 -18.33 1.88
CA THR A 37 -27.99 -18.69 0.57
C THR A 37 -28.39 -17.69 -0.53
N GLY A 38 -27.41 -16.99 -1.10
CA GLY A 38 -27.55 -16.41 -2.45
C GLY A 38 -27.73 -14.90 -2.57
N ALA A 39 -27.78 -14.08 -1.49
CA ALA A 39 -27.81 -12.63 -1.60
C ALA A 39 -26.66 -12.01 -0.78
N SER A 40 -26.00 -10.99 -1.34
CA SER A 40 -24.96 -10.24 -0.65
C SER A 40 -25.58 -9.41 0.47
N ARG A 41 -25.59 -9.91 1.70
CA ARG A 41 -26.11 -9.19 2.85
C ARG A 41 -24.95 -8.81 3.78
N ALA A 42 -25.04 -7.61 4.36
CA ALA A 42 -24.15 -7.19 5.45
C ALA A 42 -24.31 -8.13 6.66
N ASN A 43 -23.28 -8.21 7.52
CA ASN A 43 -23.37 -9.02 8.75
C ASN A 43 -24.40 -8.50 9.75
N ALA A 44 -24.69 -7.20 9.76
CA ALA A 44 -25.71 -6.60 10.59
C ALA A 44 -26.30 -5.33 9.97
N LEU A 45 -27.52 -5.01 10.34
CA LEU A 45 -28.18 -3.72 10.14
C LEU A 45 -28.38 -3.07 11.51
N VAL A 46 -27.80 -1.88 11.71
CA VAL A 46 -27.95 -1.11 12.94
C VAL A 46 -28.78 0.12 12.64
N ARG A 47 -29.89 0.27 13.37
CA ARG A 47 -30.77 1.44 13.27
C ARG A 47 -30.63 2.33 14.49
N THR A 48 -30.50 3.61 14.26
CA THR A 48 -30.55 4.69 15.23
C THR A 48 -31.77 5.57 14.93
N PRO A 49 -32.10 6.55 15.75
CA PRO A 49 -33.24 7.47 15.47
C PRO A 49 -33.09 8.18 14.12
N ASP A 50 -31.85 8.56 13.73
CA ASP A 50 -31.62 9.42 12.58
C ASP A 50 -31.01 8.69 11.40
N GLN A 51 -30.36 7.51 11.62
CA GLN A 51 -29.56 6.82 10.61
C GLN A 51 -29.77 5.31 10.67
N SER A 52 -29.51 4.65 9.55
CA SER A 52 -29.35 3.19 9.48
C SER A 52 -28.00 2.85 8.90
N PHE A 53 -27.30 1.90 9.48
CA PHE A 53 -25.97 1.45 9.06
C PHE A 53 -26.03 -0.01 8.61
N ALA A 54 -25.61 -0.29 7.37
CA ALA A 54 -25.30 -1.64 6.93
C ALA A 54 -23.87 -1.96 7.35
N VAL A 55 -23.64 -2.98 8.16
CA VAL A 55 -22.34 -3.24 8.76
C VAL A 55 -21.77 -4.57 8.28
N GLU A 56 -20.56 -4.54 7.72
CA GLU A 56 -19.80 -5.72 7.35
C GLU A 56 -18.55 -5.81 8.25
N TYR A 57 -18.38 -6.94 8.93
CA TYR A 57 -17.19 -7.21 9.74
C TYR A 57 -16.17 -8.04 8.97
N LYS A 58 -14.92 -7.63 9.02
CA LYS A 58 -13.77 -8.42 8.57
C LYS A 58 -12.84 -8.70 9.75
N SER A 59 -12.55 -9.97 10.00
CA SER A 59 -11.64 -10.40 11.08
C SER A 59 -10.17 -10.04 10.82
N SER A 60 -9.86 -9.41 9.69
CA SER A 60 -8.56 -8.96 9.29
C SER A 60 -8.62 -7.53 8.78
N SER A 61 -7.64 -6.72 9.18
CA SER A 61 -7.45 -5.35 8.66
C SER A 61 -6.48 -5.30 7.48
N LYS A 62 -6.14 -6.46 6.88
CA LYS A 62 -5.29 -6.53 5.70
C LYS A 62 -6.01 -5.96 4.48
N THR A 63 -5.27 -5.37 3.57
CA THR A 63 -5.75 -4.63 2.40
C THR A 63 -6.80 -5.41 1.60
N ALA A 64 -6.57 -6.70 1.30
CA ALA A 64 -7.54 -7.52 0.56
C ALA A 64 -8.84 -7.78 1.33
N ALA A 65 -8.77 -8.03 2.64
CA ALA A 65 -9.96 -8.22 3.47
C ALA A 65 -10.80 -6.92 3.55
N VAL A 66 -10.12 -5.78 3.69
CA VAL A 66 -10.74 -4.45 3.67
C VAL A 66 -11.41 -4.19 2.32
N ALA A 67 -10.73 -4.42 1.20
CA ALA A 67 -11.30 -4.22 -0.13
C ALA A 67 -12.56 -5.07 -0.36
N LYS A 68 -12.50 -6.36 -0.01
CA LYS A 68 -13.66 -7.25 -0.08
C LYS A 68 -14.80 -6.79 0.83
N GLY A 69 -14.48 -6.30 2.03
CA GLY A 69 -15.47 -5.76 2.97
C GLY A 69 -16.15 -4.52 2.45
N ILE A 70 -15.41 -3.60 1.85
CA ILE A 70 -15.92 -2.39 1.20
C ILE A 70 -16.91 -2.75 0.08
N GLU A 71 -16.54 -3.67 -0.81
CA GLU A 71 -17.43 -4.11 -1.90
C GLU A 71 -18.75 -4.68 -1.35
N GLN A 72 -18.67 -5.56 -0.36
CA GLN A 72 -19.82 -6.21 0.24
C GLN A 72 -20.74 -5.20 0.93
N VAL A 73 -20.18 -4.30 1.77
CA VAL A 73 -21.00 -3.35 2.51
C VAL A 73 -21.59 -2.25 1.63
N ARG A 74 -20.93 -1.83 0.57
CA ARG A 74 -21.49 -0.90 -0.43
C ARG A 74 -22.71 -1.49 -1.10
N ARG A 75 -22.63 -2.76 -1.52
CA ARG A 75 -23.76 -3.47 -2.12
C ARG A 75 -24.95 -3.56 -1.14
N ALA A 76 -24.66 -3.97 0.10
CA ALA A 76 -25.70 -4.04 1.14
C ALA A 76 -26.30 -2.66 1.46
N GLY A 77 -25.50 -1.60 1.51
CA GLY A 77 -25.96 -0.22 1.68
C GLY A 77 -26.88 0.24 0.55
N ALA A 78 -26.52 -0.07 -0.71
CA ALA A 78 -27.35 0.25 -1.87
C ALA A 78 -28.69 -0.49 -1.86
N GLU A 79 -28.70 -1.75 -1.43
CA GLU A 79 -29.94 -2.56 -1.34
C GLU A 79 -30.87 -2.13 -0.21
N THR A 80 -30.32 -1.65 0.90
CA THR A 80 -31.10 -1.31 2.13
C THR A 80 -31.35 0.18 2.31
N GLY A 81 -30.70 1.06 1.54
CA GLY A 81 -30.69 2.50 1.74
C GLY A 81 -29.94 2.93 3.02
N ALA A 82 -29.16 2.04 3.62
CA ALA A 82 -28.40 2.29 4.84
C ALA A 82 -26.96 2.78 4.52
N VAL A 83 -26.38 3.55 5.45
CA VAL A 83 -24.98 3.99 5.36
C VAL A 83 -24.05 2.79 5.42
N PRO A 84 -23.20 2.57 4.41
CA PRO A 84 -22.26 1.45 4.41
C PRO A 84 -21.17 1.68 5.47
N LEU A 85 -20.96 0.71 6.38
CA LEU A 85 -20.00 0.79 7.47
C LEU A 85 -19.17 -0.49 7.57
N LEU A 86 -17.87 -0.37 7.37
CA LEU A 86 -16.91 -1.48 7.54
C LEU A 86 -16.42 -1.52 8.99
N LEU A 87 -16.57 -2.67 9.64
CA LEU A 87 -16.01 -2.95 10.96
C LEU A 87 -14.78 -3.87 10.84
N VAL A 88 -13.68 -3.50 11.47
CA VAL A 88 -12.42 -4.27 11.50
C VAL A 88 -11.85 -4.33 12.92
N PRO A 89 -10.92 -5.27 13.23
CA PRO A 89 -10.27 -5.29 14.55
C PRO A 89 -9.50 -4.00 14.84
N PHE A 90 -8.75 -3.48 13.87
CA PHE A 90 -8.01 -2.23 13.99
C PHE A 90 -7.90 -1.54 12.63
N LEU A 91 -8.12 -0.24 12.62
CA LEU A 91 -8.16 0.60 11.42
C LEU A 91 -6.80 1.27 11.18
N GLY A 92 -6.01 0.72 10.27
CA GLY A 92 -4.78 1.33 9.80
C GLY A 92 -5.03 2.48 8.81
N GLY A 93 -4.02 3.35 8.60
CA GLY A 93 -4.15 4.53 7.72
C GLY A 93 -4.54 4.20 6.28
N ALA A 94 -4.00 3.11 5.70
CA ALA A 94 -4.33 2.68 4.34
C ALA A 94 -5.78 2.16 4.24
N ALA A 95 -6.25 1.38 5.23
CA ALA A 95 -7.63 0.90 5.28
C ALA A 95 -8.62 2.07 5.36
N ARG A 96 -8.30 3.07 6.19
CA ARG A 96 -9.11 4.28 6.35
C ARG A 96 -9.18 5.10 5.05
N ARG A 97 -8.04 5.36 4.40
CA ARG A 97 -7.98 6.05 3.10
C ARG A 97 -8.85 5.34 2.07
N ARG A 98 -8.74 4.01 1.96
CA ARG A 98 -9.52 3.21 1.02
C ARG A 98 -11.02 3.25 1.29
N CYS A 99 -11.44 3.25 2.55
CA CYS A 99 -12.85 3.45 2.91
C CYS A 99 -13.34 4.83 2.48
N ARG A 100 -12.55 5.89 2.71
CA ARG A 100 -12.87 7.27 2.31
C ARG A 100 -13.00 7.40 0.79
N GLU A 101 -12.05 6.87 0.01
CA GLU A 101 -12.08 6.86 -1.46
C GLU A 101 -13.28 6.10 -2.03
N SER A 102 -13.79 5.13 -1.27
CA SER A 102 -14.94 4.32 -1.66
C SER A 102 -16.27 4.80 -1.06
N GLU A 103 -16.29 5.95 -0.36
CA GLU A 103 -17.46 6.50 0.33
C GLU A 103 -18.11 5.53 1.34
N VAL A 104 -17.26 4.73 2.03
CA VAL A 104 -17.66 3.78 3.06
C VAL A 104 -17.21 4.28 4.41
N GLY A 105 -18.12 4.34 5.38
CA GLY A 105 -17.75 4.56 6.77
C GLY A 105 -16.89 3.42 7.30
N CYS A 106 -15.96 3.71 8.20
CA CYS A 106 -15.13 2.68 8.81
C CYS A 106 -15.00 2.87 10.32
N LEU A 107 -14.95 1.75 11.02
CA LEU A 107 -14.91 1.65 12.47
C LEU A 107 -14.04 0.49 12.88
N ASP A 108 -13.28 0.62 13.98
CA ASP A 108 -12.56 -0.50 14.57
C ASP A 108 -13.01 -0.80 16.01
N LEU A 109 -12.67 -2.00 16.46
CA LEU A 109 -13.00 -2.45 17.83
C LEU A 109 -12.16 -1.74 18.91
N SER A 110 -11.19 -0.93 18.55
CA SER A 110 -10.48 -0.02 19.47
C SER A 110 -11.20 1.32 19.62
N GLY A 111 -12.20 1.58 18.75
CA GLY A 111 -13.02 2.79 18.74
C GLY A 111 -12.46 3.92 17.85
N ASN A 112 -11.47 3.63 16.96
CA ASN A 112 -11.16 4.56 15.88
C ASN A 112 -12.25 4.47 14.83
N ALA A 113 -12.67 5.62 14.28
CA ALA A 113 -13.77 5.70 13.33
C ALA A 113 -13.58 6.86 12.35
N GLU A 114 -14.04 6.65 11.12
CA GLU A 114 -14.29 7.70 10.14
C GLU A 114 -15.61 7.40 9.44
N ILE A 115 -16.65 8.16 9.75
CA ILE A 115 -18.01 7.97 9.26
C ILE A 115 -18.50 9.30 8.72
N THR A 116 -18.96 9.31 7.48
CA THR A 116 -19.62 10.47 6.86
C THR A 116 -20.98 10.02 6.31
N ALA A 117 -22.05 10.69 6.73
CA ALA A 117 -23.40 10.47 6.25
C ALA A 117 -24.17 11.80 6.26
N PRO A 118 -25.35 11.90 5.64
CA PRO A 118 -26.16 13.12 5.71
C PRO A 118 -26.39 13.57 7.15
N GLY A 119 -25.93 14.77 7.50
CA GLY A 119 -26.03 15.33 8.85
C GLY A 119 -25.06 14.73 9.90
N LEU A 120 -24.17 13.80 9.52
CA LEU A 120 -23.26 13.13 10.43
C LEU A 120 -21.83 13.12 9.90
N ARG A 121 -20.87 13.57 10.73
CA ARG A 121 -19.43 13.41 10.48
C ARG A 121 -18.71 13.04 11.77
N ILE A 122 -18.14 11.86 11.80
CA ILE A 122 -17.34 11.35 12.92
C ILE A 122 -15.93 11.10 12.44
N MET A 123 -14.94 11.58 13.19
CA MET A 123 -13.54 11.29 12.98
C MET A 123 -12.85 11.09 14.33
N VAL A 124 -12.51 9.86 14.66
CA VAL A 124 -11.77 9.48 15.87
C VAL A 124 -10.53 8.70 15.48
N GLU A 125 -9.37 9.21 15.89
CA GLU A 125 -8.05 8.64 15.60
C GLU A 125 -7.20 8.50 16.85
N GLY A 126 -6.16 7.66 16.76
CA GLY A 126 -5.12 7.56 17.78
C GLY A 126 -5.40 6.57 18.91
N ARG A 127 -6.56 5.92 18.93
CA ARG A 127 -6.81 4.84 19.90
C ARG A 127 -5.89 3.65 19.61
N PRO A 128 -5.21 3.08 20.63
CA PRO A 128 -4.19 2.06 20.44
C PRO A 128 -4.79 0.72 19.98
N ASN A 129 -4.04 -0.02 19.14
CA ASN A 129 -4.45 -1.32 18.64
C ASN A 129 -4.53 -2.37 19.77
N ARG A 130 -5.73 -2.78 20.16
CA ARG A 130 -6.02 -3.83 21.15
C ARG A 130 -5.63 -5.24 20.68
N PHE A 131 -5.47 -5.45 19.36
CA PHE A 131 -5.26 -6.75 18.73
C PHE A 131 -3.82 -6.96 18.22
N LYS A 132 -2.87 -6.16 18.70
CA LYS A 132 -1.46 -6.30 18.36
C LYS A 132 -0.94 -7.69 18.76
N ARG A 133 -0.49 -8.49 17.79
CA ARG A 133 0.13 -9.81 18.07
C ARG A 133 1.58 -9.61 18.50
N PRO A 134 2.04 -10.21 19.61
CA PRO A 134 3.46 -10.29 19.88
C PRO A 134 4.12 -11.24 18.87
N GLY A 135 5.29 -10.88 18.37
CA GLY A 135 6.03 -11.61 17.35
C GLY A 135 5.79 -11.06 15.95
N ARG A 136 6.87 -10.99 15.16
CA ARG A 136 6.86 -10.53 13.77
C ARG A 136 6.64 -11.74 12.87
N PRO A 137 5.44 -12.00 12.32
CA PRO A 137 5.33 -12.94 11.21
C PRO A 137 6.29 -12.44 10.13
N SER A 138 7.10 -13.31 9.53
CA SER A 138 7.90 -12.91 8.37
C SER A 138 6.94 -12.36 7.32
N SER A 139 7.00 -11.04 7.07
CA SER A 139 6.14 -10.39 6.09
C SER A 139 6.40 -11.00 4.71
N VAL A 140 5.35 -11.23 3.92
CA VAL A 140 5.51 -11.60 2.51
C VAL A 140 6.25 -10.51 1.72
N PHE A 141 6.28 -9.30 2.25
CA PHE A 141 6.97 -8.14 1.70
C PHE A 141 8.37 -7.90 2.31
N ALA A 142 8.93 -8.86 3.08
CA ALA A 142 10.30 -8.78 3.58
C ALA A 142 11.29 -8.80 2.40
N THR A 143 12.48 -8.22 2.57
CA THR A 143 13.45 -7.90 1.52
C THR A 143 13.60 -8.99 0.44
N LYS A 144 13.99 -10.21 0.81
CA LYS A 144 14.11 -11.32 -0.17
C LYS A 144 12.76 -11.79 -0.71
N SER A 145 11.73 -11.83 0.14
CA SER A 145 10.37 -12.26 -0.26
C SER A 145 9.75 -11.28 -1.26
N SER A 146 10.09 -10.00 -1.17
CA SER A 146 9.56 -8.95 -2.06
C SER A 146 9.98 -9.13 -3.52
N ARG A 147 11.00 -9.95 -3.81
CA ARG A 147 11.36 -10.30 -5.19
C ARG A 147 10.19 -10.94 -5.95
N LEU A 148 9.47 -11.86 -5.28
CA LEU A 148 8.29 -12.52 -5.85
C LEU A 148 7.18 -11.51 -6.11
N ILE A 149 6.88 -10.65 -5.14
CA ILE A 149 5.85 -9.61 -5.29
C ILE A 149 6.20 -8.66 -6.43
N ARG A 150 7.46 -8.22 -6.50
CA ARG A 150 7.94 -7.35 -7.57
C ARG A 150 7.77 -7.99 -8.93
N TRP A 151 8.14 -9.27 -9.07
CA TRP A 151 8.01 -10.00 -10.33
C TRP A 151 6.55 -10.03 -10.78
N LEU A 152 5.64 -10.41 -9.90
CA LEU A 152 4.19 -10.44 -10.18
C LEU A 152 3.65 -9.06 -10.60
N LEU A 153 4.12 -7.97 -9.96
CA LEU A 153 3.70 -6.62 -10.31
C LEU A 153 4.31 -6.09 -11.61
N LEU A 154 5.46 -6.60 -12.01
CA LEU A 154 6.08 -6.27 -13.31
C LEU A 154 5.44 -7.05 -14.48
N HIS A 155 4.77 -8.16 -14.18
CA HIS A 155 4.13 -9.05 -15.15
C HIS A 155 2.65 -9.28 -14.81
N PRO A 156 1.83 -8.21 -14.74
CA PRO A 156 0.49 -8.27 -14.16
C PRO A 156 -0.54 -9.03 -15.00
N ALA A 157 -0.23 -9.30 -16.27
CA ALA A 157 -1.09 -10.05 -17.19
C ALA A 157 -0.72 -11.54 -17.29
N GLU A 158 0.42 -11.94 -16.71
CA GLU A 158 0.97 -13.28 -16.86
C GLU A 158 0.55 -14.20 -15.71
N ALA A 159 0.51 -15.50 -16.01
CA ALA A 159 0.31 -16.57 -15.03
C ALA A 159 1.63 -17.30 -14.79
N PHE A 160 1.87 -17.76 -13.56
CA PHE A 160 3.14 -18.39 -13.18
C PHE A 160 2.92 -19.64 -12.34
N THR A 161 3.68 -20.70 -12.59
CA THR A 161 3.82 -21.79 -11.64
C THR A 161 4.73 -21.38 -10.48
N GLN A 162 4.67 -22.12 -9.37
CA GLN A 162 5.63 -21.89 -8.27
C GLN A 162 7.08 -22.23 -8.68
N ALA A 163 7.28 -23.08 -9.67
CA ALA A 163 8.60 -23.41 -10.21
C ALA A 163 9.18 -22.23 -10.98
N ASP A 164 8.40 -21.59 -11.86
CA ASP A 164 8.83 -20.40 -12.60
C ASP A 164 9.20 -19.27 -11.62
N LEU A 165 8.36 -19.04 -10.62
CA LEU A 165 8.63 -18.02 -9.61
C LEU A 165 9.90 -18.31 -8.80
N ALA A 166 10.19 -19.58 -8.49
CA ALA A 166 11.44 -19.96 -7.81
C ALA A 166 12.66 -19.70 -8.69
N GLU A 167 12.57 -20.07 -9.97
CA GLU A 167 13.66 -19.89 -10.94
C GLU A 167 13.96 -18.40 -11.16
N VAL A 168 12.97 -17.60 -11.50
CA VAL A 168 13.18 -16.18 -11.85
C VAL A 168 13.60 -15.33 -10.65
N THR A 169 13.11 -15.66 -9.44
CA THR A 169 13.42 -14.89 -8.22
C THR A 169 14.67 -15.34 -7.49
N GLY A 170 15.18 -16.54 -7.81
CA GLY A 170 16.27 -17.19 -7.09
C GLY A 170 15.91 -17.57 -5.65
N LEU A 171 14.61 -17.73 -5.35
CA LEU A 171 14.12 -18.20 -4.05
C LEU A 171 13.99 -19.74 -4.04
N ASP A 172 14.23 -20.36 -2.90
CA ASP A 172 13.99 -21.79 -2.76
C ASP A 172 12.48 -22.14 -2.89
N LYS A 173 12.19 -23.33 -3.43
CA LYS A 173 10.81 -23.79 -3.70
C LYS A 173 9.93 -23.79 -2.45
N GLY A 174 10.47 -24.18 -1.29
CA GLY A 174 9.73 -24.18 -0.03
C GLY A 174 9.40 -22.77 0.45
N HIS A 175 10.29 -21.80 0.18
CA HIS A 175 10.03 -20.39 0.49
C HIS A 175 8.92 -19.82 -0.42
N VAL A 176 9.01 -20.06 -1.74
CA VAL A 176 7.97 -19.67 -2.71
C VAL A 176 6.62 -20.26 -2.34
N SER A 177 6.56 -21.57 -2.00
CA SER A 177 5.31 -22.23 -1.60
C SER A 177 4.67 -21.57 -0.36
N ARG A 178 5.47 -21.22 0.66
CA ARG A 178 4.95 -20.51 1.85
C ARG A 178 4.48 -19.09 1.54
N LEU A 179 5.18 -18.37 0.65
CA LEU A 179 4.79 -17.02 0.24
C LEU A 179 3.48 -17.05 -0.54
N THR A 180 3.40 -17.90 -1.56
CA THR A 180 2.21 -18.02 -2.42
C THR A 180 1.00 -18.50 -1.63
N GLY A 181 1.18 -19.44 -0.68
CA GLY A 181 0.11 -19.85 0.23
C GLY A 181 -0.47 -18.67 1.01
N ARG A 182 0.38 -17.79 1.56
CA ARG A 182 -0.08 -16.58 2.27
C ARG A 182 -0.75 -15.56 1.36
N LEU A 183 -0.22 -15.37 0.13
CA LEU A 183 -0.84 -14.45 -0.82
C LEU A 183 -2.22 -14.94 -1.26
N LEU A 184 -2.42 -16.26 -1.41
CA LEU A 184 -3.72 -16.89 -1.66
C LEU A 184 -4.68 -16.69 -0.48
N GLU A 185 -4.21 -16.96 0.76
CA GLU A 185 -4.99 -16.73 1.99
C GLU A 185 -5.40 -15.26 2.15
N ASP A 186 -4.53 -14.33 1.76
CA ASP A 186 -4.79 -12.90 1.81
C ASP A 186 -5.63 -12.40 0.62
N GLY A 187 -5.92 -13.25 -0.39
CA GLY A 187 -6.67 -12.91 -1.61
C GLY A 187 -5.94 -11.93 -2.53
N LEU A 188 -4.60 -11.86 -2.43
CA LEU A 188 -3.75 -11.00 -3.26
C LEU A 188 -3.35 -11.67 -4.57
N VAL A 189 -3.40 -12.99 -4.62
CA VAL A 189 -3.26 -13.80 -5.84
C VAL A 189 -4.35 -14.85 -5.87
N ASN A 190 -4.66 -15.36 -7.06
CA ASN A 190 -5.59 -16.47 -7.28
C ASN A 190 -4.89 -17.58 -8.08
N ARG A 191 -5.57 -18.72 -8.24
CA ARG A 191 -5.17 -19.75 -9.20
C ARG A 191 -6.13 -19.73 -10.38
N ASN A 192 -5.58 -19.82 -11.60
CA ASN A 192 -6.37 -20.05 -12.81
C ASN A 192 -6.76 -21.53 -12.94
N GLU A 193 -7.39 -21.91 -14.04
CA GLU A 193 -7.82 -23.29 -14.32
C GLU A 193 -6.65 -24.27 -14.44
N GLU A 194 -5.49 -23.79 -14.88
CA GLU A 194 -4.23 -24.53 -14.99
C GLU A 194 -3.46 -24.60 -13.66
N HIS A 195 -4.04 -24.13 -12.55
CA HIS A 195 -3.44 -24.05 -11.23
C HIS A 195 -2.25 -23.09 -11.10
N GLU A 196 -2.02 -22.24 -12.10
CA GLU A 196 -1.01 -21.19 -12.06
C GLU A 196 -1.47 -19.98 -11.24
N LEU A 197 -0.52 -19.22 -10.73
CA LEU A 197 -0.75 -18.03 -9.93
C LEU A 197 -0.97 -16.82 -10.84
N VAL A 198 -2.07 -16.13 -10.62
CA VAL A 198 -2.42 -14.88 -11.29
C VAL A 198 -2.68 -13.78 -10.26
N VAL A 199 -2.42 -12.54 -10.61
CA VAL A 199 -2.72 -11.38 -9.77
C VAL A 199 -4.05 -10.78 -10.24
N PRO A 200 -5.17 -10.99 -9.53
CA PRO A 200 -6.47 -10.46 -9.97
C PRO A 200 -6.52 -8.93 -9.96
N ASP A 201 -5.93 -8.32 -8.94
CA ASP A 201 -5.86 -6.86 -8.76
C ASP A 201 -4.42 -6.45 -8.41
N PRO A 202 -3.61 -6.01 -9.41
CA PRO A 202 -2.23 -5.57 -9.18
C PRO A 202 -2.14 -4.30 -8.33
N LEU A 203 -3.14 -3.41 -8.39
CA LEU A 203 -3.15 -2.20 -7.57
C LEU A 203 -3.36 -2.55 -6.10
N LEU A 204 -4.22 -3.53 -5.81
CA LEU A 204 -4.42 -4.04 -4.47
C LEU A 204 -3.14 -4.67 -3.89
N LEU A 205 -2.42 -5.45 -4.70
CA LEU A 205 -1.14 -6.06 -4.30
C LEU A 205 -0.07 -4.99 -4.05
N LEU A 206 0.00 -3.97 -4.91
CA LEU A 206 0.92 -2.84 -4.78
C LEU A 206 0.64 -2.02 -3.51
N ASP A 207 -0.62 -1.70 -3.23
CA ASP A 207 -1.05 -1.00 -2.01
C ASP A 207 -0.73 -1.82 -0.76
N ALA A 208 -0.98 -3.13 -0.78
CA ALA A 208 -0.65 -4.03 0.33
C ALA A 208 0.86 -4.04 0.63
N TRP A 209 1.69 -3.96 -0.40
CA TRP A 209 3.13 -3.83 -0.22
C TRP A 209 3.51 -2.45 0.34
N ARG A 210 2.98 -1.35 -0.22
CA ARG A 210 3.25 0.02 0.24
C ARG A 210 2.88 0.20 1.72
N GLU A 211 1.80 -0.42 2.17
CA GLU A 211 1.36 -0.39 3.57
C GLU A 211 2.44 -0.87 4.55
N GLN A 212 3.14 -1.97 4.18
CA GLN A 212 4.18 -2.59 5.01
C GLN A 212 5.60 -2.12 4.67
N TYR A 213 5.75 -1.34 3.60
CA TYR A 213 7.03 -0.78 3.19
C TYR A 213 7.48 0.31 4.16
N ASP A 214 8.72 0.21 4.61
CA ASP A 214 9.32 1.13 5.57
C ASP A 214 10.59 1.75 4.97
N PHE A 215 10.44 2.94 4.41
CA PHE A 215 11.55 3.70 3.84
C PHE A 215 12.62 4.03 4.89
N GLY A 216 12.24 4.21 6.16
CA GLY A 216 13.15 4.56 7.24
C GLY A 216 14.19 3.48 7.60
N LYS A 217 14.03 2.25 7.05
CA LYS A 217 15.02 1.17 7.23
C LYS A 217 16.18 1.22 6.23
N LEU A 218 16.06 2.02 5.17
CA LEU A 218 17.12 2.14 4.20
C LEU A 218 18.32 2.89 4.79
N HIS A 219 19.51 2.43 4.46
CA HIS A 219 20.72 3.19 4.76
C HIS A 219 20.84 4.36 3.78
N VAL A 220 20.80 5.59 4.31
CA VAL A 220 20.77 6.82 3.51
C VAL A 220 21.95 7.69 3.89
N VAL A 221 22.76 8.05 2.90
CA VAL A 221 23.78 9.10 3.01
C VAL A 221 23.19 10.36 2.39
N LYS A 222 23.11 11.45 3.16
CA LYS A 222 22.58 12.72 2.71
C LYS A 222 23.71 13.71 2.49
N GLY A 223 23.61 14.52 1.45
CA GLY A 223 24.59 15.54 1.13
C GLY A 223 24.06 16.61 0.20
N HIS A 224 24.93 17.53 -0.15
CA HIS A 224 24.62 18.65 -1.02
C HIS A 224 25.52 18.66 -2.24
N ILE A 225 24.92 18.91 -3.42
CA ILE A 225 25.60 19.22 -4.68
C ILE A 225 25.05 20.56 -5.19
N PRO A 226 25.90 21.55 -5.52
CA PRO A 226 25.43 22.81 -6.10
C PRO A 226 24.73 22.57 -7.44
N ALA A 227 23.46 22.97 -7.55
CA ALA A 227 22.69 22.86 -8.76
C ALA A 227 21.62 23.98 -8.84
N ARG A 228 21.23 24.37 -10.04
CA ARG A 228 20.24 25.43 -10.26
C ARG A 228 18.80 24.94 -9.99
N SER A 229 18.55 23.65 -10.18
CA SER A 229 17.25 23.00 -9.96
C SER A 229 17.44 21.52 -9.66
N GLY A 230 16.38 20.84 -9.18
CA GLY A 230 16.38 19.39 -8.99
C GLY A 230 16.61 18.64 -10.31
N GLU A 231 16.03 19.10 -11.41
CA GLU A 231 16.25 18.52 -12.74
C GLU A 231 17.71 18.65 -13.19
N ALA A 232 18.31 19.83 -13.04
CA ALA A 232 19.73 20.03 -13.37
C ALA A 232 20.63 19.12 -12.51
N LEU A 233 20.33 19.00 -11.22
CA LEU A 233 21.02 18.08 -10.31
C LEU A 233 20.90 16.62 -10.78
N MET A 234 19.71 16.19 -11.11
CA MET A 234 19.41 14.83 -11.55
C MET A 234 20.22 14.47 -12.81
N HIS A 235 20.24 15.36 -13.82
CA HIS A 235 20.99 15.15 -15.05
C HIS A 235 22.51 15.14 -14.81
N GLN A 236 23.06 16.09 -14.05
CA GLN A 236 24.48 16.12 -13.68
C GLN A 236 24.95 14.85 -13.00
N VAL A 237 24.15 14.36 -12.04
CA VAL A 237 24.44 13.12 -11.31
C VAL A 237 24.33 11.91 -12.23
N SER A 238 23.30 11.84 -13.06
CA SER A 238 23.10 10.74 -14.00
C SER A 238 24.24 10.64 -15.01
N GLU A 239 24.70 11.76 -15.58
CA GLU A 239 25.82 11.83 -16.51
C GLU A 239 27.12 11.34 -15.83
N ALA A 240 27.42 11.83 -14.63
CA ALA A 240 28.62 11.42 -13.90
C ALA A 240 28.64 9.93 -13.53
N LEU A 241 27.46 9.32 -13.31
CA LEU A 241 27.34 7.91 -12.94
C LEU A 241 27.22 6.97 -14.13
N SER A 242 26.72 7.42 -15.28
CA SER A 242 26.43 6.58 -16.46
C SER A 242 27.65 5.79 -16.95
N GLU A 243 28.84 6.38 -16.88
CA GLU A 243 30.08 5.76 -17.33
C GLU A 243 30.84 4.98 -16.25
N LYS A 244 30.59 5.28 -14.96
CA LYS A 244 31.45 4.86 -13.85
C LYS A 244 30.77 3.95 -12.83
N ALA A 245 29.44 3.99 -12.72
CA ALA A 245 28.70 3.20 -11.75
C ALA A 245 28.07 1.96 -12.38
N ARG A 246 28.30 0.79 -11.75
CA ARG A 246 27.77 -0.49 -12.26
C ARG A 246 26.23 -0.57 -12.14
N GLN A 247 25.68 -0.11 -11.03
CA GLN A 247 24.23 -0.09 -10.82
C GLN A 247 23.84 1.15 -10.01
N TYR A 248 23.04 1.99 -10.63
CA TYR A 248 22.36 3.11 -9.98
C TYR A 248 21.00 3.33 -10.62
N ALA A 249 20.10 3.99 -9.93
CA ALA A 249 18.86 4.52 -10.50
C ALA A 249 18.28 5.62 -9.60
N VAL A 250 17.74 6.68 -10.18
CA VAL A 250 17.00 7.68 -9.42
C VAL A 250 15.66 7.11 -8.95
N THR A 251 15.18 7.60 -7.81
CA THR A 251 13.92 7.20 -7.19
C THR A 251 13.19 8.39 -6.56
N GLY A 252 12.11 8.15 -5.83
CA GLY A 252 11.33 9.18 -5.15
C GLY A 252 10.72 10.20 -6.12
N LEU A 253 10.72 11.49 -5.74
CA LEU A 253 10.11 12.56 -6.54
C LEU A 253 10.77 12.77 -7.90
N ALA A 254 12.09 12.57 -8.00
CA ALA A 254 12.80 12.67 -9.29
C ALA A 254 12.33 11.59 -10.27
N ALA A 255 12.17 10.35 -9.81
CA ALA A 255 11.60 9.26 -10.60
C ALA A 255 10.12 9.50 -10.93
N ALA A 256 9.33 9.96 -9.96
CA ALA A 256 7.94 10.31 -10.18
C ALA A 256 7.79 11.37 -11.28
N TRP A 257 8.63 12.41 -11.24
CA TRP A 257 8.65 13.45 -12.27
C TRP A 257 9.03 12.88 -13.65
N LEU A 258 10.03 12.00 -13.73
CA LEU A 258 10.38 11.35 -14.99
C LEU A 258 9.21 10.57 -15.59
N HIS A 259 8.48 9.83 -14.77
CA HIS A 259 7.37 9.01 -15.23
C HIS A 259 6.09 9.80 -15.52
N THR A 260 5.78 10.85 -14.74
CA THR A 260 4.45 11.49 -14.75
C THR A 260 4.46 12.97 -15.09
N ARG A 261 5.62 13.62 -15.03
CA ARG A 261 5.79 15.09 -15.13
C ARG A 261 5.01 15.85 -14.06
N PHE A 262 4.59 15.18 -13.03
CA PHE A 262 3.88 15.77 -11.89
C PHE A 262 4.87 16.31 -10.85
N ALA A 263 4.63 17.53 -10.37
CA ALA A 263 5.35 18.26 -9.34
C ALA A 263 6.87 18.40 -9.56
N GLY A 264 7.38 19.62 -9.38
CA GLY A 264 8.82 19.87 -9.33
C GLY A 264 9.44 19.28 -8.06
N PHE A 265 10.74 19.06 -8.08
CA PHE A 265 11.50 18.52 -6.94
C PHE A 265 12.81 19.30 -6.76
N ARG A 266 13.34 19.28 -5.54
CA ARG A 266 14.64 19.87 -5.20
C ARG A 266 15.64 18.82 -4.75
N THR A 267 15.14 17.74 -4.17
CA THR A 267 15.95 16.64 -3.64
C THR A 267 15.93 15.47 -4.61
N VAL A 268 17.09 14.98 -4.96
CA VAL A 268 17.28 13.78 -5.80
C VAL A 268 17.61 12.60 -4.88
N LEU A 269 16.82 11.54 -4.95
CA LEU A 269 17.07 10.27 -4.29
C LEU A 269 17.68 9.31 -5.31
N LEU A 270 18.72 8.61 -4.93
CA LEU A 270 19.48 7.72 -5.80
C LEU A 270 19.79 6.39 -5.11
N TYR A 271 19.36 5.28 -5.68
CA TYR A 271 19.91 3.99 -5.33
C TYR A 271 21.27 3.77 -5.96
N ALA A 272 22.22 3.27 -5.18
CA ALA A 272 23.53 2.82 -5.68
C ALA A 272 24.03 1.61 -4.88
N THR A 273 24.57 0.60 -5.57
CA THR A 273 25.13 -0.62 -4.93
C THR A 273 26.50 -0.40 -4.32
N THR A 274 27.20 0.64 -4.76
CA THR A 274 28.49 1.08 -4.19
C THR A 274 28.38 2.56 -3.85
N SER A 275 29.11 3.01 -2.82
CA SER A 275 29.08 4.44 -2.48
C SER A 275 29.58 5.29 -3.66
N PRO A 276 28.72 6.12 -4.27
CA PRO A 276 29.12 6.97 -5.38
C PRO A 276 29.83 8.25 -4.93
N ALA A 277 30.11 8.41 -3.64
CA ALA A 277 30.68 9.65 -3.08
C ALA A 277 31.93 10.12 -3.84
N ASN A 278 32.84 9.19 -4.16
CA ASN A 278 34.05 9.52 -4.93
C ASN A 278 33.75 9.93 -6.37
N ILE A 279 32.68 9.37 -6.98
CA ILE A 279 32.27 9.71 -8.35
C ILE A 279 31.59 11.08 -8.37
N LEU A 280 30.86 11.41 -7.31
CA LEU A 280 30.13 12.67 -7.16
C LEU A 280 31.00 13.81 -6.56
N ALA A 281 32.18 13.49 -6.02
CA ALA A 281 33.10 14.51 -5.50
C ALA A 281 33.45 15.62 -6.54
N PRO A 282 33.67 15.32 -7.84
CA PRO A 282 33.91 16.35 -8.84
C PRO A 282 32.73 17.30 -9.07
N LEU A 283 31.50 16.86 -8.72
CA LEU A 283 30.30 17.70 -8.74
C LEU A 283 30.14 18.55 -7.48
N GLY A 284 31.12 18.51 -6.57
CA GLY A 284 31.07 19.23 -5.30
C GLY A 284 30.22 18.58 -4.23
N PHE A 285 29.99 17.26 -4.29
CA PHE A 285 29.25 16.54 -3.26
C PHE A 285 29.89 16.72 -1.89
N ARG A 286 29.10 17.16 -0.93
CA ARG A 286 29.50 17.30 0.48
C ARG A 286 28.47 16.62 1.35
N GLU A 287 28.90 15.63 2.13
CA GLU A 287 28.04 14.95 3.08
C GLU A 287 27.63 15.89 4.21
N GLY A 288 26.36 15.87 4.60
CA GLY A 288 25.77 16.69 5.66
C GLY A 288 24.26 16.84 5.49
N GLU A 289 23.54 16.98 6.61
CA GLU A 289 22.07 17.03 6.59
C GLU A 289 21.45 18.40 6.31
N PRO A 290 21.90 19.53 6.90
CA PRO A 290 21.25 20.81 6.65
C PRO A 290 21.34 21.22 5.19
N GLY A 291 20.18 21.33 4.54
CA GLY A 291 20.07 21.70 3.12
C GLY A 291 20.46 20.59 2.13
N ALA A 292 20.53 19.34 2.57
CA ALA A 292 20.82 18.21 1.69
C ALA A 292 19.80 18.11 0.54
N ASN A 293 20.30 18.13 -0.70
CA ASN A 293 19.51 17.98 -1.92
C ASN A 293 19.81 16.70 -2.66
N MET A 294 20.74 15.89 -2.17
CA MET A 294 21.13 14.60 -2.73
C MET A 294 21.11 13.53 -1.63
N TRP A 295 20.30 12.49 -1.80
CA TRP A 295 20.21 11.36 -0.90
C TRP A 295 20.61 10.09 -1.62
N ILE A 296 21.64 9.42 -1.11
CA ILE A 296 22.19 8.19 -1.65
C ILE A 296 21.69 7.03 -0.79
N LEU A 297 20.96 6.12 -1.40
CA LEU A 297 20.33 4.97 -0.77
C LEU A 297 21.10 3.71 -1.12
N THR A 298 21.51 2.93 -0.12
CA THR A 298 22.04 1.61 -0.32
C THR A 298 20.88 0.60 -0.32
N PRO A 299 20.65 -0.13 -1.43
CA PRO A 299 19.56 -1.08 -1.48
C PRO A 299 19.91 -2.33 -0.65
N GLU A 300 18.94 -2.84 0.12
CA GLU A 300 19.10 -4.14 0.81
C GLU A 300 19.10 -5.32 -0.17
N ASP A 301 18.54 -5.13 -1.37
CA ASP A 301 18.44 -6.12 -2.43
C ASP A 301 18.49 -5.42 -3.80
N GLU A 302 19.33 -5.89 -4.70
CA GLU A 302 19.49 -5.33 -6.04
C GLU A 302 18.24 -5.44 -6.93
N TRP A 303 17.24 -6.19 -6.48
CA TRP A 303 15.94 -6.26 -7.15
C TRP A 303 15.20 -4.93 -7.21
N VAL A 304 15.62 -3.91 -6.48
CA VAL A 304 15.08 -2.53 -6.64
C VAL A 304 15.30 -2.02 -8.07
N PHE A 305 16.32 -2.51 -8.78
CA PHE A 305 16.60 -2.15 -10.17
C PHE A 305 15.82 -2.96 -11.21
N LYS A 306 15.06 -4.00 -10.80
CA LYS A 306 14.16 -4.72 -11.72
C LYS A 306 13.02 -3.82 -12.16
N GLY A 307 12.83 -3.69 -13.47
CA GLY A 307 11.90 -2.75 -14.07
C GLY A 307 12.44 -1.32 -14.20
N ALA A 308 13.73 -1.07 -13.88
CA ALA A 308 14.38 0.22 -14.15
C ALA A 308 14.45 0.49 -15.66
N THR A 309 14.23 1.74 -16.05
CA THR A 309 14.21 2.21 -17.44
C THR A 309 15.06 3.48 -17.58
N ILE A 310 15.40 3.84 -18.80
CA ILE A 310 16.05 5.13 -19.10
C ILE A 310 14.98 6.06 -19.67
N ILE A 311 14.78 7.20 -19.01
CA ILE A 311 13.85 8.27 -19.42
C ILE A 311 14.65 9.56 -19.50
N ASP A 312 14.63 10.23 -20.65
CA ASP A 312 15.39 11.45 -20.91
C ASP A 312 16.90 11.33 -20.56
N GLY A 313 17.50 10.17 -20.85
CA GLY A 313 18.90 9.90 -20.54
C GLY A 313 19.18 9.58 -19.07
N VAL A 314 18.18 9.58 -18.20
CA VAL A 314 18.32 9.29 -16.76
C VAL A 314 17.80 7.88 -16.47
N ARG A 315 18.61 7.07 -15.79
CA ARG A 315 18.18 5.75 -15.32
C ARG A 315 17.30 5.90 -14.08
N SER A 316 16.03 5.53 -14.21
CA SER A 316 15.02 5.58 -13.15
C SER A 316 14.61 4.18 -12.71
N VAL A 317 14.31 3.98 -11.43
CA VAL A 317 13.58 2.78 -11.00
C VAL A 317 12.21 2.75 -11.66
N GLY A 318 11.61 1.55 -11.77
CA GLY A 318 10.26 1.39 -12.33
C GLY A 318 9.17 1.94 -11.42
N LEU A 319 7.95 2.07 -11.97
CA LEU A 319 6.78 2.64 -11.30
C LEU A 319 6.49 1.99 -9.93
N VAL A 320 6.63 0.66 -9.82
CA VAL A 320 6.42 -0.08 -8.56
C VAL A 320 7.34 0.43 -7.45
N GLN A 321 8.66 0.52 -7.72
CA GLN A 321 9.60 1.00 -6.71
C GLN A 321 9.42 2.50 -6.44
N THR A 322 9.17 3.30 -7.47
CA THR A 322 8.87 4.74 -7.31
C THR A 322 7.71 4.95 -6.35
N TYR A 323 6.61 4.22 -6.51
CA TYR A 323 5.44 4.31 -5.65
C TYR A 323 5.75 3.96 -4.18
N LEU A 324 6.58 2.94 -3.95
CA LEU A 324 7.00 2.55 -2.61
C LEU A 324 7.86 3.65 -1.94
N ASP A 325 8.82 4.20 -2.68
CA ASP A 325 9.79 5.15 -2.14
C ASP A 325 9.21 6.54 -1.91
N LEU A 326 8.06 6.86 -2.50
CA LEU A 326 7.29 8.06 -2.20
C LEU A 326 6.71 8.09 -0.77
N LYS A 327 6.91 7.03 0.05
CA LYS A 327 6.77 7.08 1.53
C LYS A 327 7.93 7.77 2.23
N SER A 328 8.84 8.39 1.51
CA SER A 328 10.02 9.08 2.06
C SER A 328 9.69 10.27 2.98
N GLY A 329 8.45 10.74 2.95
CA GLY A 329 8.00 11.89 3.76
C GLY A 329 8.45 13.25 3.23
N LEU A 330 8.98 13.32 2.01
CA LEU A 330 9.26 14.58 1.33
C LEU A 330 7.96 15.28 0.93
N GLU A 331 8.00 16.61 0.81
CA GLU A 331 6.87 17.43 0.39
C GLU A 331 6.31 16.95 -0.95
N HIS A 332 4.98 16.94 -1.10
CA HIS A 332 4.24 16.44 -2.28
C HIS A 332 4.41 14.95 -2.62
N SER A 333 4.98 14.16 -1.73
CA SER A 333 5.21 12.72 -1.99
C SER A 333 3.91 11.91 -2.12
N GLU A 334 2.86 12.27 -1.38
CA GLU A 334 1.58 11.54 -1.44
C GLU A 334 0.83 11.85 -2.74
N GLU A 335 0.78 13.12 -3.18
CA GLU A 335 0.16 13.51 -4.45
C GLU A 335 0.91 12.89 -5.64
N ALA A 336 2.24 12.89 -5.58
CA ALA A 336 3.07 12.25 -6.60
C ALA A 336 2.85 10.72 -6.62
N ALA A 337 2.65 10.09 -5.45
CA ALA A 337 2.35 8.66 -5.37
C ALA A 337 1.04 8.30 -6.09
N GLU A 338 -0.01 9.11 -5.95
CA GLU A 338 -1.26 8.89 -6.67
C GLU A 338 -1.07 8.99 -8.20
N GLN A 339 -0.27 9.94 -8.68
CA GLN A 339 0.04 10.04 -10.12
C GLN A 339 0.82 8.83 -10.63
N VAL A 340 1.81 8.36 -9.87
CA VAL A 340 2.59 7.15 -10.21
C VAL A 340 1.69 5.90 -10.19
N LYS A 341 0.78 5.80 -9.24
CA LYS A 341 -0.21 4.71 -9.17
C LYS A 341 -1.14 4.70 -10.38
N ASN A 342 -1.63 5.88 -10.77
CA ASN A 342 -2.47 6.03 -11.97
C ASN A 342 -1.70 5.62 -13.24
N GLN A 343 -0.43 6.03 -13.36
CA GLN A 343 0.42 5.63 -14.48
C GLN A 343 0.65 4.10 -14.49
N TYR A 344 0.84 3.50 -13.32
CA TYR A 344 0.95 2.04 -13.19
C TYR A 344 -0.36 1.34 -13.58
N ALA A 345 -1.52 1.85 -13.16
CA ALA A 345 -2.83 1.33 -13.55
C ALA A 345 -2.99 1.28 -15.09
N GLN A 346 -2.66 2.39 -15.76
CA GLN A 346 -2.68 2.45 -17.23
C GLN A 346 -1.72 1.45 -17.89
N ALA A 347 -0.56 1.18 -17.25
CA ALA A 347 0.39 0.18 -17.76
C ALA A 347 -0.17 -1.24 -17.59
N VAL A 348 -0.86 -1.53 -16.48
CA VAL A 348 -1.57 -2.79 -16.22
C VAL A 348 -2.67 -3.01 -17.26
N ASP A 349 -3.51 -2.00 -17.51
CA ASP A 349 -4.60 -2.09 -18.48
C ASP A 349 -4.07 -2.40 -19.89
N ARG A 350 -2.99 -1.71 -20.29
CA ARG A 350 -2.33 -1.99 -21.59
C ARG A 350 -1.71 -3.37 -21.69
N ALA A 351 -1.26 -3.96 -20.59
CA ALA A 351 -0.70 -5.30 -20.57
C ALA A 351 -1.77 -6.39 -20.64
N ARG A 352 -3.01 -6.08 -20.22
CA ARG A 352 -4.15 -7.02 -20.16
C ARG A 352 -5.11 -6.94 -21.34
N GLY A 353 -5.10 -5.83 -22.07
CA GLY A 353 -5.96 -5.60 -23.26
C GLY A 353 -5.25 -5.94 -24.53
#